data_eeb5dc34fd398d704c016b4f744e6921
#
_entry.id   eeb5dc34fd398d704c016b4f744e6921
#
_cell.length_a   1.000
_cell.length_b   1.000
_cell.length_c   1.000
_cell.angle_alpha   90.00
_cell.angle_beta   90.00
_cell.angle_gamma   90.00
#
_symmetry.space_group_name_H-M   'P 1'
#
loop_
_entity.id
_entity.type
_entity.pdbx_description
1 polymer ?
#
loop_
_entity_poly.entity_id
_entity_poly.type
_entity_poly.pdbx_seq_one_letter_code
_entity_poly.pdbx_strand_id
1 'polypeptide(L)'
;MDREDIIRMAREAGFDPHDMSDDFTCNLEDIEHFAALVAAAERNKLAAWMMSQGYATGHGDSIEKLLEELEWQIAEREREACASICFQEGPSIDGELIAEAIRARA
;
A
#
# COMPACT_ATOMS: atom_id res chain seq x y z
N MET A 1 1.10 2.90 -15.42
CA MET A 1 1.92 1.95 -16.22
C MET A 1 1.75 2.33 -17.68
N ASP A 2 2.83 2.67 -18.36
CA ASP A 2 2.77 3.02 -19.76
C ASP A 2 2.99 1.78 -20.67
N ARG A 3 2.90 1.98 -21.98
CA ARG A 3 3.04 0.90 -22.94
C ARG A 3 4.40 0.21 -22.88
N GLU A 4 5.46 0.96 -22.65
CA GLU A 4 6.81 0.42 -22.55
C GLU A 4 6.97 -0.48 -21.33
N ASP A 5 6.36 -0.10 -20.21
CA ASP A 5 6.34 -0.92 -19.00
C ASP A 5 5.58 -2.22 -19.23
N ILE A 6 4.45 -2.16 -19.92
CA ILE A 6 3.66 -3.36 -20.25
C ILE A 6 4.46 -4.31 -21.13
N ILE A 7 5.11 -3.79 -22.17
CA ILE A 7 5.93 -4.59 -23.08
C ILE A 7 7.11 -5.22 -22.32
N ARG A 8 7.79 -4.46 -21.47
CA ARG A 8 8.89 -4.97 -20.67
C ARG A 8 8.43 -6.11 -19.76
N MET A 9 7.34 -5.93 -19.05
CA MET A 9 6.79 -6.96 -18.17
C MET A 9 6.33 -8.19 -18.93
N ALA A 10 5.76 -8.01 -20.11
CA ALA A 10 5.37 -9.13 -20.97
C ALA A 10 6.58 -9.97 -21.36
N ARG A 11 7.69 -9.33 -21.71
CA ARG A 11 8.95 -10.03 -22.03
C ARG A 11 9.53 -10.73 -20.81
N GLU A 12 9.53 -10.09 -19.66
CA GLU A 12 9.98 -10.70 -18.40
C GLU A 12 9.15 -11.93 -18.04
N ALA A 13 7.87 -11.91 -18.36
CA ALA A 13 6.97 -13.03 -18.12
C ALA A 13 7.12 -14.19 -19.10
N GLY A 14 7.91 -14.00 -20.17
CA GLY A 14 8.13 -15.04 -21.17
C GLY A 14 7.28 -14.92 -22.41
N PHE A 15 6.59 -13.82 -22.59
CA PHE A 15 5.82 -13.57 -23.82
C PHE A 15 6.77 -13.32 -24.98
N ASP A 16 6.60 -14.09 -26.07
CA ASP A 16 7.41 -13.92 -27.27
C ASP A 16 6.79 -12.85 -28.18
N PRO A 17 7.54 -11.80 -28.55
CA PRO A 17 7.03 -10.83 -29.50
C PRO A 17 7.02 -11.43 -30.91
N HIS A 18 5.96 -11.18 -31.65
CA HIS A 18 5.95 -11.45 -33.09
C HIS A 18 6.72 -10.35 -33.83
N ASP A 19 7.33 -10.71 -34.97
CA ASP A 19 8.15 -9.81 -35.77
C ASP A 19 7.49 -8.47 -36.01
N MET A 20 8.10 -7.40 -35.51
CA MET A 20 7.74 -6.00 -35.74
C MET A 20 6.26 -5.64 -35.47
N SER A 21 5.49 -6.54 -34.86
CA SER A 21 4.12 -6.25 -34.43
C SER A 21 4.07 -6.15 -32.91
N ASP A 22 2.98 -5.58 -32.41
CA ASP A 22 2.73 -5.48 -30.97
C ASP A 22 2.07 -6.76 -30.40
N ASP A 23 1.92 -7.78 -31.24
CA ASP A 23 1.33 -9.04 -30.84
C ASP A 23 2.35 -9.94 -30.13
N PHE A 24 1.88 -10.63 -29.08
CA PHE A 24 2.70 -11.54 -28.31
C PHE A 24 2.02 -12.91 -28.28
N THR A 25 2.81 -13.98 -28.38
CA THR A 25 2.32 -15.33 -28.09
C THR A 25 2.59 -15.65 -26.63
N CYS A 26 1.65 -16.29 -25.99
CA CYS A 26 1.78 -16.69 -24.60
C CYS A 26 0.94 -17.93 -24.30
N ASN A 27 1.29 -18.62 -23.23
CA ASN A 27 0.51 -19.70 -22.66
C ASN A 27 -0.05 -19.26 -21.30
N LEU A 28 -0.78 -20.14 -20.62
CA LEU A 28 -1.38 -19.83 -19.33
C LEU A 28 -0.33 -19.47 -18.28
N GLU A 29 0.79 -20.18 -18.25
CA GLU A 29 1.88 -19.88 -17.31
C GLU A 29 2.46 -18.49 -17.54
N ASP A 30 2.62 -18.09 -18.80
CA ASP A 30 3.10 -16.75 -19.13
C ASP A 30 2.12 -15.68 -18.65
N ILE A 31 0.83 -15.92 -18.82
CA ILE A 31 -0.23 -15.00 -18.35
C ILE A 31 -0.20 -14.90 -16.84
N GLU A 32 -0.09 -16.02 -16.13
CA GLU A 32 -0.02 -16.04 -14.67
C GLU A 32 1.23 -15.28 -14.16
N HIS A 33 2.38 -15.49 -14.81
CA HIS A 33 3.60 -14.79 -14.46
C HIS A 33 3.47 -13.28 -14.71
N PHE A 34 2.89 -12.89 -15.84
CA PHE A 34 2.64 -11.49 -16.15
C PHE A 34 1.71 -10.84 -15.11
N ALA A 35 0.63 -11.52 -14.75
CA ALA A 35 -0.30 -11.04 -13.73
C ALA A 35 0.40 -10.84 -12.38
N ALA A 36 1.30 -11.76 -12.00
CA ALA A 36 2.07 -11.62 -10.76
C ALA A 36 3.03 -10.43 -10.80
N LEU A 37 3.67 -10.17 -11.95
CA LEU A 37 4.54 -9.00 -12.12
C LEU A 37 3.75 -7.68 -12.03
N VAL A 38 2.56 -7.62 -12.64
CA VAL A 38 1.70 -6.44 -12.55
C VAL A 38 1.25 -6.21 -11.11
N ALA A 39 0.81 -7.26 -10.43
CA ALA A 39 0.39 -7.16 -9.02
C ALA A 39 1.54 -6.66 -8.12
N ALA A 40 2.75 -7.18 -8.32
CA ALA A 40 3.93 -6.73 -7.58
C ALA A 40 4.26 -5.27 -7.86
N ALA A 41 4.16 -4.83 -9.13
CA ALA A 41 4.41 -3.44 -9.51
C ALA A 41 3.40 -2.49 -8.84
N GLU A 42 2.13 -2.83 -8.82
CA GLU A 42 1.09 -2.02 -8.19
C GLU A 42 1.25 -1.98 -6.66
N ARG A 43 1.58 -3.12 -6.05
CA ARG A 43 1.90 -3.18 -4.62
C ARG A 43 3.08 -2.27 -4.29
N ASN A 44 4.13 -2.29 -5.08
CA ASN A 44 5.32 -1.48 -4.86
C ASN A 44 5.02 0.02 -4.99
N LYS A 45 4.12 0.41 -5.88
CA LYS A 45 3.67 1.81 -5.98
C LYS A 45 2.96 2.25 -4.72
N LEU A 46 2.06 1.42 -4.19
CA LEU A 46 1.36 1.72 -2.95
C LEU A 46 2.34 1.82 -1.78
N ALA A 47 3.28 0.86 -1.67
CA ALA A 47 4.30 0.87 -0.64
C ALA A 47 5.16 2.13 -0.70
N ALA A 48 5.58 2.54 -1.90
CA ALA A 48 6.37 3.75 -2.10
C ALA A 48 5.61 5.00 -1.67
N TRP A 49 4.33 5.08 -2.01
CA TRP A 49 3.48 6.19 -1.58
C TRP A 49 3.34 6.22 -0.05
N MET A 50 3.07 5.07 0.57
CA MET A 50 2.96 4.96 2.03
C MET A 50 4.24 5.43 2.70
N MET A 51 5.40 4.99 2.21
CA MET A 51 6.71 5.40 2.74
C MET A 51 6.94 6.90 2.58
N SER A 52 6.51 7.49 1.47
CA SER A 52 6.61 8.94 1.25
C SER A 52 5.77 9.74 2.25
N GLN A 53 4.70 9.15 2.76
CA GLN A 53 3.85 9.74 3.79
C GLN A 53 4.28 9.37 5.21
N GLY A 54 5.36 8.62 5.36
CA GLY A 54 5.88 8.22 6.66
C GLY A 54 5.18 7.01 7.27
N TYR A 55 4.46 6.21 6.48
CA TYR A 55 3.83 4.99 6.95
C TYR A 55 4.76 3.78 6.80
N ALA A 56 4.62 2.81 7.70
CA ALA A 56 5.37 1.57 7.62
C ALA A 56 4.72 0.61 6.59
N THR A 57 5.53 -0.23 5.96
CA THR A 57 5.08 -1.19 4.94
C THR A 57 5.61 -2.60 5.18
N GLY A 58 6.12 -2.88 6.39
CA GLY A 58 6.91 -4.08 6.66
C GLY A 58 6.17 -5.41 6.59
N HIS A 59 4.85 -5.40 6.71
CA HIS A 59 4.04 -6.62 6.75
C HIS A 59 3.09 -6.77 5.56
N GLY A 60 3.16 -5.85 4.61
CA GLY A 60 2.28 -5.87 3.45
C GLY A 60 2.88 -6.64 2.29
N ASP A 61 2.47 -7.89 2.07
CA ASP A 61 2.87 -8.69 0.92
C ASP A 61 1.83 -8.65 -0.23
N SER A 62 0.71 -8.02 -0.01
CA SER A 62 -0.33 -7.78 -1.01
C SER A 62 -0.91 -6.38 -0.86
N ILE A 63 -1.64 -5.90 -1.88
CA ILE A 63 -2.31 -4.59 -1.83
C ILE A 63 -3.29 -4.56 -0.67
N GLU A 64 -4.08 -5.61 -0.50
CA GLU A 64 -5.08 -5.70 0.57
C GLU A 64 -4.45 -5.58 1.95
N LYS A 65 -3.35 -6.26 2.18
CA LYS A 65 -2.62 -6.20 3.45
C LYS A 65 -2.00 -4.83 3.69
N LEU A 66 -1.46 -4.19 2.67
CA LEU A 66 -0.94 -2.83 2.78
C LEU A 66 -2.06 -1.84 3.13
N LEU A 67 -3.24 -1.99 2.52
CA LEU A 67 -4.38 -1.14 2.83
C LEU A 67 -4.89 -1.33 4.25
N GLU A 68 -4.93 -2.57 4.76
CA GLU A 68 -5.28 -2.86 6.14
C GLU A 68 -4.28 -2.23 7.12
N GLU A 69 -3.00 -2.36 6.82
CA GLU A 69 -1.93 -1.77 7.62
C GLU A 69 -2.01 -0.24 7.61
N LEU A 70 -2.27 0.36 6.45
CA LEU A 70 -2.45 1.80 6.30
C LEU A 70 -3.65 2.29 7.10
N GLU A 71 -4.78 1.61 7.01
CA GLU A 71 -6.00 1.96 7.75
C GLU A 71 -5.74 1.96 9.25
N TRP A 72 -5.05 0.93 9.75
CA TRP A 72 -4.70 0.83 11.16
C TRP A 72 -3.78 1.97 11.60
N GLN A 73 -2.76 2.29 10.80
CA GLN A 73 -1.80 3.36 11.11
C GLN A 73 -2.46 4.73 11.10
N ILE A 74 -3.37 4.98 10.16
CA ILE A 74 -4.13 6.24 10.10
C ILE A 74 -4.99 6.37 11.36
N ALA A 75 -5.70 5.32 11.74
CA ALA A 75 -6.54 5.32 12.92
C ALA A 75 -5.72 5.61 14.19
N GLU A 76 -4.54 5.00 14.32
CA GLU A 76 -3.63 5.24 15.44
C GLU A 76 -3.16 6.69 15.50
N ARG A 77 -2.73 7.24 14.36
CA ARG A 77 -2.28 8.65 14.29
C ARG A 77 -3.39 9.61 14.66
N GLU A 78 -4.61 9.36 14.18
CA GLU A 78 -5.75 10.22 14.50
C GLU A 78 -6.10 10.15 15.98
N ARG A 79 -6.07 8.95 16.58
CA ARG A 79 -6.31 8.79 18.01
C ARG A 79 -5.27 9.53 18.84
N GLU A 80 -3.99 9.41 18.50
CA GLU A 80 -2.92 10.11 19.20
C GLU A 80 -3.03 11.63 19.02
N ALA A 81 -3.37 12.10 17.82
CA ALA A 81 -3.57 13.53 17.57
C ALA A 81 -4.73 14.06 18.40
N CYS A 82 -5.86 13.35 18.46
CA CYS A 82 -7.01 13.74 19.28
C CYS A 82 -6.67 13.72 20.77
N ALA A 83 -5.97 12.70 21.23
CA ALA A 83 -5.54 12.60 22.62
C ALA A 83 -4.60 13.73 23.01
N SER A 84 -3.66 14.10 22.12
CA SER A 84 -2.72 15.19 22.33
C SER A 84 -3.44 16.54 22.44
N ILE A 85 -4.49 16.77 21.65
CA ILE A 85 -5.30 17.99 21.73
C ILE A 85 -5.92 18.12 23.12
N CYS A 86 -6.40 17.02 23.70
CA CYS A 86 -6.97 17.02 25.04
C CYS A 86 -5.97 17.51 26.11
N PHE A 87 -4.68 17.19 25.96
CA PHE A 87 -3.63 17.66 26.85
C PHE A 87 -3.25 19.11 26.59
N GLN A 88 -3.28 19.57 25.34
CA GLN A 88 -2.91 20.93 24.97
C GLN A 88 -3.90 21.99 25.46
N GLU A 89 -5.17 21.63 25.58
CA GLU A 89 -6.24 22.51 26.08
C GLU A 89 -6.11 22.78 27.60
N GLY A 90 -5.13 22.20 28.24
CA GLY A 90 -4.84 22.30 29.67
C GLY A 90 -5.06 20.96 30.37
N PRO A 91 -4.10 20.55 31.22
CA PRO A 91 -4.25 19.28 31.92
C PRO A 91 -5.35 19.37 32.98
N SER A 92 -6.48 18.76 32.66
CA SER A 92 -7.54 18.53 33.62
C SER A 92 -7.72 17.03 33.78
N ILE A 93 -8.28 16.58 34.90
CA ILE A 93 -8.61 15.16 35.11
C ILE A 93 -9.52 14.66 33.98
N ASP A 94 -10.45 15.48 33.54
CA ASP A 94 -11.37 15.16 32.46
C ASP A 94 -10.63 15.00 31.12
N GLY A 95 -9.66 15.86 30.85
CA GLY A 95 -8.83 15.76 29.63
C GLY A 95 -8.01 14.48 29.59
N GLU A 96 -7.43 14.06 30.71
CA GLU A 96 -6.68 12.80 30.83
C GLU A 96 -7.60 11.58 30.60
N LEU A 97 -8.78 11.57 31.18
CA LEU A 97 -9.74 10.49 31.00
C LEU A 97 -10.22 10.40 29.55
N ILE A 98 -10.46 11.53 28.89
CA ILE A 98 -10.86 11.56 27.49
C ILE A 98 -9.72 11.03 26.63
N ALA A 99 -8.48 11.46 26.88
CA ALA A 99 -7.31 11.00 26.13
C ALA A 99 -7.12 9.49 26.26
N GLU A 100 -7.24 8.95 27.48
CA GLU A 100 -7.16 7.51 27.70
C GLU A 100 -8.27 6.75 26.98
N ALA A 101 -9.50 7.28 27.00
CA ALA A 101 -10.63 6.68 26.31
C ALA A 101 -10.40 6.65 24.78
N ILE A 102 -9.82 7.71 24.21
CA ILE A 102 -9.49 7.79 22.79
C ILE A 102 -8.43 6.75 22.44
N ARG A 103 -7.37 6.64 23.23
CA ARG A 103 -6.29 5.66 23.01
C ARG A 103 -6.75 4.22 23.18
N ALA A 104 -7.69 3.98 24.09
CA ALA A 104 -8.23 2.64 24.35
C ALA A 104 -9.14 2.12 23.23
N ARG A 105 -9.57 2.98 22.32
CA ARG A 105 -10.38 2.59 21.16
C ARG A 105 -9.50 2.07 20.02
N ALA A 106 -8.72 1.10 20.29
CA ALA A 106 -7.87 0.49 19.24
C ALA A 106 -8.62 -0.64 18.52
#